data_5786132f9fce419864da123c8d364e8c
#
_entry.id   5786132f9fce419864da123c8d364e8c
#
_cell.length_a   1.000
_cell.length_b   1.000
_cell.length_c   1.000
_cell.angle_alpha   90.00
_cell.angle_beta   90.00
_cell.angle_gamma   90.00
#
_symmetry.space_group_name_H-M   'P 1'
#
loop_
_entity.id
_entity.type
_entity.pdbx_description
1 polymer ?
#
loop_
_entity_poly.entity_id
_entity_poly.type
_entity_poly.pdbx_seq_one_letter_code
_entity_poly.pdbx_strand_id
1 'polypeptide(L)'
;MRAYYSGNTFSTENIWFESFDSCDELKKTETSADTVRVYANPTEITGKNVVSQKQYTVISDIAGKSDEELMKGFPSNLRNEIRRAERENTVSKIYSSEDILKDSSVLDRMADFYTNMYKEKGMDGVTLPIGELLSYARKGALVISTASIEGAETVFHSYVASGKNTRLLHSCSEFRVADNAMRNAIGRANKFLHFEDMRYFRDLGADIYDWGGLSSAEEPNGIDKFKLGFGGEMIFYYNVIFTRSLKKRIFDKIKK
;
A
#
# COMPACT_ATOMS: atom_id res chain seq x y z
N MET A 1 -13.09 6.76 -2.01
CA MET A 1 -12.86 7.01 -0.55
C MET A 1 -12.07 8.29 -0.35
N ARG A 2 -12.50 9.17 0.55
CA ARG A 2 -11.84 10.45 0.84
C ARG A 2 -11.40 10.53 2.29
N ALA A 3 -10.13 10.84 2.52
CA ALA A 3 -9.55 10.95 3.85
C ALA A 3 -8.74 12.24 4.01
N TYR A 4 -9.14 13.03 4.99
CA TYR A 4 -8.49 14.28 5.36
C TYR A 4 -7.55 14.07 6.54
N TYR A 5 -6.36 14.64 6.45
CA TYR A 5 -5.45 14.74 7.58
C TYR A 5 -4.69 16.06 7.59
N SER A 6 -4.31 16.51 8.78
CA SER A 6 -3.48 17.69 8.98
C SER A 6 -2.05 17.25 9.26
N GLY A 7 -1.12 17.72 8.46
CA GLY A 7 0.30 17.70 8.81
C GLY A 7 0.64 18.91 9.70
N ASN A 8 1.93 19.06 10.03
CA ASN A 8 2.39 20.16 10.91
C ASN A 8 2.11 21.56 10.35
N THR A 9 2.08 21.72 9.03
CA THR A 9 1.96 23.06 8.39
C THR A 9 0.78 23.14 7.43
N PHE A 10 0.48 22.07 6.73
CA PHE A 10 -0.53 22.00 5.68
C PHE A 10 -1.40 20.76 5.82
N SER A 11 -2.63 20.88 5.39
CA SER A 11 -3.60 19.80 5.34
C SER A 11 -3.68 19.16 3.96
N THR A 12 -4.01 17.88 3.94
CA THR A 12 -4.16 17.11 2.70
C THR A 12 -5.44 16.30 2.76
N GLU A 13 -6.14 16.24 1.63
CA GLU A 13 -7.18 15.25 1.41
C GLU A 13 -6.70 14.26 0.36
N ASN A 14 -6.64 12.99 0.74
CA ASN A 14 -6.34 11.89 -0.14
C ASN A 14 -7.64 11.28 -0.67
N ILE A 15 -7.72 11.13 -1.98
CA ILE A 15 -8.85 10.54 -2.70
C ILE A 15 -8.38 9.26 -3.37
N TRP A 16 -8.98 8.13 -3.00
CA TRP A 16 -8.69 6.81 -3.54
C TRP A 16 -9.90 6.24 -4.27
N PHE A 17 -9.65 5.61 -5.42
CA PHE A 17 -10.66 4.89 -6.19
C PHE A 17 -11.85 5.76 -6.67
N GLU A 18 -11.62 7.04 -6.83
CA GLU A 18 -12.51 7.98 -7.49
C GLU A 18 -11.76 8.57 -8.68
N SER A 19 -12.44 8.73 -9.81
CA SER A 19 -11.86 9.25 -11.04
C SER A 19 -12.27 10.70 -11.27
N PHE A 20 -11.39 11.45 -11.89
CA PHE A 20 -11.60 12.82 -12.32
C PHE A 20 -11.12 12.96 -13.76
N ASP A 21 -11.88 13.66 -14.57
CA ASP A 21 -11.56 13.85 -16.00
C ASP A 21 -10.91 15.20 -16.29
N SER A 22 -11.01 16.16 -15.35
CA SER A 22 -10.50 17.52 -15.58
C SER A 22 -10.07 18.23 -14.31
N CYS A 23 -9.24 19.25 -14.50
CA CYS A 23 -8.86 20.18 -13.43
C CYS A 23 -10.07 20.96 -12.87
N ASP A 24 -11.06 21.24 -13.68
CA ASP A 24 -12.26 21.98 -13.22
C ASP A 24 -13.16 21.10 -12.34
N GLU A 25 -13.19 19.81 -12.57
CA GLU A 25 -13.84 18.85 -11.69
C GLU A 25 -13.11 18.74 -10.35
N LEU A 26 -11.78 18.65 -10.36
CA LEU A 26 -10.95 18.69 -9.14
C LEU A 26 -11.16 19.96 -8.31
N LYS A 27 -11.30 21.12 -8.96
CA LYS A 27 -11.56 22.40 -8.27
C LYS A 27 -12.90 22.41 -7.54
N LYS A 28 -13.89 21.67 -8.03
CA LYS A 28 -15.22 21.56 -7.41
C LYS A 28 -15.24 20.63 -6.21
N THR A 29 -14.15 19.91 -5.92
CA THR A 29 -14.06 19.07 -4.72
C THR A 29 -14.31 19.92 -3.47
N GLU A 30 -15.34 19.57 -2.72
CA GLU A 30 -15.65 20.22 -1.46
C GLU A 30 -14.67 19.76 -0.37
N THR A 31 -13.69 20.60 -0.06
CA THR A 31 -12.69 20.34 0.97
C THR A 31 -12.04 21.61 1.46
N SER A 32 -11.65 21.64 2.72
CA SER A 32 -10.82 22.70 3.33
C SER A 32 -9.31 22.43 3.22
N ALA A 33 -8.91 21.29 2.62
CA ALA A 33 -7.50 20.91 2.51
C ALA A 33 -6.69 21.88 1.64
N ASP A 34 -5.44 22.13 2.03
CA ASP A 34 -4.47 22.89 1.24
C ASP A 34 -4.09 22.17 -0.06
N THR A 35 -4.08 20.84 -0.01
CA THR A 35 -3.73 19.96 -1.13
C THR A 35 -4.76 18.83 -1.26
N VAL A 36 -5.16 18.53 -2.49
CA VAL A 36 -5.90 17.32 -2.84
C VAL A 36 -4.96 16.39 -3.59
N ARG A 37 -4.89 15.14 -3.17
CA ARG A 37 -4.17 14.08 -3.86
C ARG A 37 -5.16 13.02 -4.33
N VAL A 38 -5.20 12.79 -5.62
CA VAL A 38 -5.99 11.70 -6.22
C VAL A 38 -5.04 10.60 -6.62
N TYR A 39 -5.30 9.41 -6.14
CA TYR A 39 -4.50 8.23 -6.43
C TYR A 39 -5.24 7.31 -7.40
N ALA A 40 -4.46 6.69 -8.26
CA ALA A 40 -4.98 5.76 -9.27
C ALA A 40 -6.00 6.38 -10.24
N ASN A 41 -5.83 7.66 -10.62
CA ASN A 41 -6.67 8.29 -11.64
C ASN A 41 -6.38 7.68 -13.02
N PRO A 42 -7.40 7.26 -13.79
CA PRO A 42 -7.15 6.60 -15.08
C PRO A 42 -6.59 7.54 -16.14
N THR A 43 -6.85 8.83 -16.03
CA THR A 43 -6.48 9.86 -17.03
C THR A 43 -5.50 10.87 -16.42
N GLU A 44 -4.63 11.42 -17.28
CA GLU A 44 -3.80 12.55 -16.89
C GLU A 44 -4.64 13.82 -16.75
N ILE A 45 -4.46 14.54 -15.66
CA ILE A 45 -5.10 15.84 -15.45
C ILE A 45 -4.05 16.93 -15.57
N THR A 46 -4.25 17.84 -16.52
CA THR A 46 -3.41 19.01 -16.70
C THR A 46 -4.13 20.27 -16.23
N GLY A 47 -3.39 21.25 -15.73
CA GLY A 47 -3.97 22.51 -15.31
C GLY A 47 -3.12 23.31 -14.34
N LYS A 48 -3.59 24.52 -14.01
CA LYS A 48 -2.88 25.40 -13.08
C LYS A 48 -2.86 24.80 -11.67
N ASN A 49 -1.66 24.69 -11.08
CA ASN A 49 -1.39 24.12 -9.76
C ASN A 49 -1.71 22.61 -9.65
N VAL A 50 -1.76 21.91 -10.77
CA VAL A 50 -1.91 20.47 -10.86
C VAL A 50 -0.59 19.86 -11.33
N VAL A 51 -0.21 18.77 -10.69
CA VAL A 51 0.90 17.89 -11.12
C VAL A 51 0.33 16.50 -11.24
N SER A 52 0.43 15.92 -12.43
CA SER A 52 0.10 14.51 -12.68
C SER A 52 1.37 13.71 -12.88
N GLN A 53 1.47 12.60 -12.17
CA GLN A 53 2.60 11.68 -12.28
C GLN A 53 2.09 10.31 -12.72
N LYS A 54 2.56 9.84 -13.87
CA LYS A 54 2.29 8.49 -14.35
C LYS A 54 2.95 7.47 -13.42
N GLN A 55 2.19 6.46 -13.00
CA GLN A 55 2.64 5.41 -12.11
C GLN A 55 2.21 4.06 -12.65
N TYR A 56 3.14 3.12 -12.75
CA TYR A 56 2.84 1.72 -13.06
C TYR A 56 2.56 0.93 -11.79
N THR A 57 1.70 -0.06 -11.89
CA THR A 57 1.39 -1.04 -10.84
C THR A 57 1.11 -2.39 -11.45
N VAL A 58 1.05 -3.42 -10.61
CA VAL A 58 0.51 -4.74 -10.96
C VAL A 58 -0.83 -4.89 -10.25
N ILE A 59 -1.83 -5.40 -10.95
CA ILE A 59 -3.12 -5.76 -10.37
C ILE A 59 -3.37 -7.25 -10.52
N SER A 60 -4.01 -7.85 -9.53
CA SER A 60 -4.53 -9.21 -9.59
C SER A 60 -6.04 -9.16 -9.42
N ASP A 61 -6.76 -9.78 -10.35
CA ASP A 61 -8.18 -10.05 -10.18
C ASP A 61 -8.34 -11.15 -9.12
N ILE A 62 -9.14 -10.87 -8.09
CA ILE A 62 -9.43 -11.79 -6.99
C ILE A 62 -10.93 -12.09 -6.85
N ALA A 63 -11.77 -11.46 -7.70
CA ALA A 63 -13.21 -11.54 -7.61
C ALA A 63 -13.72 -12.97 -7.67
N GLY A 64 -14.42 -13.39 -6.60
CA GLY A 64 -15.11 -14.69 -6.56
C GLY A 64 -14.21 -15.92 -6.70
N LYS A 65 -12.90 -15.79 -6.70
CA LYS A 65 -11.95 -16.90 -6.85
C LYS A 65 -11.86 -17.72 -5.57
N SER A 66 -11.87 -19.04 -5.72
CA SER A 66 -11.49 -19.96 -4.64
C SER A 66 -9.99 -19.85 -4.30
N ASP A 67 -9.59 -20.37 -3.14
CA ASP A 67 -8.18 -20.45 -2.74
C ASP A 67 -7.33 -21.21 -3.77
N GLU A 68 -7.89 -22.27 -4.35
CA GLU A 68 -7.23 -23.08 -5.38
C GLU A 68 -7.04 -22.27 -6.68
N GLU A 69 -8.02 -21.48 -7.07
CA GLU A 69 -7.92 -20.61 -8.26
C GLU A 69 -6.92 -19.48 -8.07
N LEU A 70 -6.88 -18.85 -6.89
CA LEU A 70 -5.84 -17.88 -6.53
C LEU A 70 -4.45 -18.52 -6.61
N MET A 71 -4.28 -19.67 -5.95
CA MET A 71 -3.02 -20.40 -5.96
C MET A 71 -2.62 -20.87 -7.37
N LYS A 72 -3.58 -21.30 -8.20
CA LYS A 72 -3.32 -21.73 -9.59
C LYS A 72 -2.78 -20.60 -10.45
N GLY A 73 -3.16 -19.35 -10.16
CA GLY A 73 -2.63 -18.15 -10.82
C GLY A 73 -1.14 -17.90 -10.56
N PHE A 74 -0.56 -18.50 -9.52
CA PHE A 74 0.84 -18.29 -9.16
C PHE A 74 1.79 -19.30 -9.83
N PRO A 75 3.05 -18.92 -10.14
CA PRO A 75 4.09 -19.86 -10.58
C PRO A 75 4.31 -20.98 -9.57
N SER A 76 4.76 -22.14 -10.05
CA SER A 76 4.91 -23.35 -9.22
C SER A 76 5.86 -23.18 -8.02
N ASN A 77 6.97 -22.49 -8.23
CA ASN A 77 7.92 -22.17 -7.16
C ASN A 77 7.28 -21.33 -6.05
N LEU A 78 6.48 -20.32 -6.41
CA LEU A 78 5.79 -19.46 -5.45
C LEU A 78 4.77 -20.26 -4.63
N ARG A 79 3.96 -21.10 -5.29
CA ARG A 79 3.03 -22.01 -4.61
C ARG A 79 3.73 -22.92 -3.60
N ASN A 80 4.90 -23.44 -3.96
CA ASN A 80 5.69 -24.29 -3.07
C ASN A 80 6.21 -23.52 -1.85
N GLU A 81 6.63 -22.27 -2.03
CA GLU A 81 7.10 -21.42 -0.93
C GLU A 81 5.97 -21.03 0.03
N ILE A 82 4.78 -20.69 -0.48
CA ILE A 82 3.60 -20.41 0.34
C ILE A 82 3.23 -21.65 1.17
N ARG A 83 3.07 -22.84 0.53
CA ARG A 83 2.78 -24.09 1.24
C ARG A 83 3.88 -24.49 2.24
N ARG A 84 5.11 -24.09 1.98
CA ARG A 84 6.20 -24.32 2.93
C ARG A 84 6.07 -23.43 4.14
N ALA A 85 5.73 -22.15 4.00
CA ALA A 85 5.46 -21.25 5.11
C ALA A 85 4.31 -21.77 6.00
N GLU A 86 3.24 -22.30 5.38
CA GLU A 86 2.14 -22.94 6.12
C GLU A 86 2.64 -24.14 6.95
N ARG A 87 3.43 -25.04 6.35
CA ARG A 87 3.99 -26.20 7.07
C ARG A 87 5.01 -25.82 8.16
N GLU A 88 5.67 -24.68 8.02
CA GLU A 88 6.58 -24.09 9.01
C GLU A 88 5.83 -23.29 10.09
N ASN A 89 4.50 -23.40 10.14
CA ASN A 89 3.61 -22.73 11.10
C ASN A 89 3.77 -21.20 11.11
N THR A 90 3.96 -20.59 9.94
CA THR A 90 3.82 -19.14 9.80
C THR A 90 2.37 -18.75 10.09
N VAL A 91 2.16 -17.78 10.98
CA VAL A 91 0.83 -17.31 11.38
C VAL A 91 0.60 -15.92 10.83
N SER A 92 -0.53 -15.72 10.16
CA SER A 92 -1.00 -14.39 9.75
C SER A 92 -1.98 -13.81 10.78
N LYS A 93 -1.96 -12.48 10.93
CA LYS A 93 -2.96 -11.75 11.70
C LYS A 93 -3.35 -10.50 10.94
N ILE A 94 -4.65 -10.21 10.89
CA ILE A 94 -5.21 -9.05 10.22
C ILE A 94 -5.85 -8.14 11.25
N TYR A 95 -5.60 -6.85 11.10
CA TYR A 95 -6.16 -5.78 11.92
C TYR A 95 -7.01 -4.90 11.01
N SER A 96 -8.30 -4.87 11.29
CA SER A 96 -9.26 -3.97 10.64
C SER A 96 -9.05 -2.52 11.08
N SER A 97 -9.69 -1.59 10.39
CA SER A 97 -9.73 -0.18 10.83
C SER A 97 -10.30 -0.03 12.24
N GLU A 98 -11.29 -0.84 12.63
CA GLU A 98 -11.87 -0.81 13.96
C GLU A 98 -10.87 -1.27 15.02
N ASP A 99 -10.15 -2.38 14.77
CA ASP A 99 -9.10 -2.88 15.67
C ASP A 99 -8.00 -1.82 15.87
N ILE A 100 -7.55 -1.19 14.77
CA ILE A 100 -6.51 -0.17 14.77
C ILE A 100 -6.95 1.09 15.54
N LEU A 101 -8.21 1.50 15.42
CA LEU A 101 -8.74 2.66 16.16
C LEU A 101 -8.94 2.36 17.64
N LYS A 102 -9.22 1.10 17.99
CA LYS A 102 -9.35 0.64 19.38
C LYS A 102 -7.98 0.51 20.05
N ASP A 103 -6.98 -0.01 19.34
CA ASP A 103 -5.60 -0.15 19.79
C ASP A 103 -4.64 0.08 18.62
N SER A 104 -4.00 1.24 18.60
CA SER A 104 -3.08 1.63 17.54
C SER A 104 -1.67 1.04 17.67
N SER A 105 -1.40 0.21 18.67
CA SER A 105 -0.05 -0.36 18.92
C SER A 105 0.54 -1.13 17.74
N VAL A 106 -0.31 -1.68 16.86
CA VAL A 106 0.15 -2.31 15.62
C VAL A 106 0.82 -1.30 14.67
N LEU A 107 0.37 -0.04 14.66
CA LEU A 107 1.00 1.02 13.87
C LEU A 107 2.38 1.38 14.41
N ASP A 108 2.54 1.41 15.74
CA ASP A 108 3.83 1.71 16.36
C ASP A 108 4.84 0.60 16.04
N ARG A 109 4.45 -0.68 16.18
CA ARG A 109 5.30 -1.81 15.78
C ARG A 109 5.66 -1.78 14.30
N MET A 110 4.68 -1.53 13.43
CA MET A 110 4.93 -1.39 12.00
C MET A 110 5.87 -0.21 11.69
N ALA A 111 5.74 0.90 12.42
CA ALA A 111 6.60 2.07 12.24
C ALA A 111 8.06 1.78 12.60
N ASP A 112 8.30 0.99 13.65
CA ASP A 112 9.63 0.53 14.03
C ASP A 112 10.25 -0.34 12.93
N PHE A 113 9.51 -1.34 12.43
CA PHE A 113 9.94 -2.19 11.31
C PHE A 113 10.23 -1.38 10.04
N TYR A 114 9.34 -0.45 9.72
CA TYR A 114 9.47 0.40 8.54
C TYR A 114 10.71 1.30 8.63
N THR A 115 10.90 1.97 9.75
CA THR A 115 12.05 2.86 9.99
C THR A 115 13.36 2.09 9.95
N ASN A 116 13.43 0.94 10.64
CA ASN A 116 14.61 0.07 10.65
C ASN A 116 14.93 -0.45 9.24
N MET A 117 13.94 -0.91 8.49
CA MET A 117 14.14 -1.36 7.11
C MET A 117 14.74 -0.27 6.21
N TYR A 118 14.30 0.99 6.34
CA TYR A 118 14.87 2.10 5.55
C TYR A 118 16.26 2.50 6.02
N LYS A 119 16.51 2.48 7.33
CA LYS A 119 17.85 2.69 7.89
C LYS A 119 18.86 1.67 7.36
N GLU A 120 18.49 0.39 7.30
CA GLU A 120 19.30 -0.69 6.70
C GLU A 120 19.54 -0.54 5.18
N LYS A 121 18.75 0.28 4.52
CA LYS A 121 18.96 0.70 3.11
C LYS A 121 19.82 1.94 2.98
N GLY A 122 20.32 2.51 4.09
CA GLY A 122 21.06 3.78 4.11
C GLY A 122 20.17 5.01 3.88
N MET A 123 18.89 4.92 4.19
CA MET A 123 17.91 6.00 4.03
C MET A 123 17.38 6.44 5.40
N ASP A 124 18.18 7.22 6.11
CA ASP A 124 17.82 7.74 7.42
C ASP A 124 16.68 8.78 7.32
N GLY A 125 15.84 8.83 8.36
CA GLY A 125 14.75 9.80 8.49
C GLY A 125 13.47 9.44 7.74
N VAL A 126 13.42 8.29 7.06
CA VAL A 126 12.17 7.78 6.47
C VAL A 126 11.32 7.15 7.55
N THR A 127 10.12 7.66 7.76
CA THR A 127 9.17 7.19 8.78
C THR A 127 7.84 6.80 8.18
N LEU A 128 7.13 5.91 8.84
CA LEU A 128 5.75 5.55 8.46
C LEU A 128 4.81 6.75 8.67
N PRO A 129 3.96 7.12 7.71
CA PRO A 129 3.07 8.28 7.82
C PRO A 129 1.83 7.96 8.68
N ILE A 130 2.00 7.75 9.99
CA ILE A 130 0.95 7.29 10.92
C ILE A 130 -0.30 8.17 10.87
N GLY A 131 -0.15 9.51 10.83
CA GLY A 131 -1.28 10.44 10.77
C GLY A 131 -2.14 10.25 9.51
N GLU A 132 -1.52 9.96 8.38
CA GLU A 132 -2.18 9.62 7.12
C GLU A 132 -2.91 8.28 7.24
N LEU A 133 -2.24 7.23 7.74
CA LEU A 133 -2.83 5.91 7.94
C LEU A 133 -4.03 5.95 8.89
N LEU A 134 -3.93 6.68 10.00
CA LEU A 134 -5.06 6.89 10.91
C LEU A 134 -6.23 7.62 10.24
N SER A 135 -5.96 8.49 9.27
CA SER A 135 -7.03 9.13 8.49
C SER A 135 -7.82 8.11 7.65
N TYR A 136 -7.14 7.09 7.13
CA TYR A 136 -7.78 5.97 6.42
C TYR A 136 -8.55 5.06 7.37
N ALA A 137 -8.00 4.77 8.56
CA ALA A 137 -8.69 3.99 9.58
C ALA A 137 -10.02 4.65 10.00
N ARG A 138 -10.04 5.97 10.21
CA ARG A 138 -11.28 6.72 10.53
C ARG A 138 -12.34 6.66 9.42
N LYS A 139 -11.97 6.25 8.22
CA LYS A 139 -12.89 6.02 7.08
C LYS A 139 -13.24 4.53 6.88
N GLY A 140 -12.78 3.66 7.78
CA GLY A 140 -12.98 2.22 7.66
C GLY A 140 -12.17 1.58 6.52
N ALA A 141 -11.13 2.26 6.05
CA ALA A 141 -10.43 1.89 4.81
C ALA A 141 -8.99 1.41 5.03
N LEU A 142 -8.46 1.44 6.27
CA LEU A 142 -7.13 0.91 6.58
C LEU A 142 -7.23 -0.55 7.01
N VAL A 143 -6.37 -1.38 6.45
CA VAL A 143 -6.11 -2.74 6.94
C VAL A 143 -4.60 -2.89 7.14
N ILE A 144 -4.21 -3.50 8.25
CA ILE A 144 -2.83 -3.92 8.50
C ILE A 144 -2.83 -5.44 8.67
N SER A 145 -1.87 -6.11 8.05
CA SER A 145 -1.63 -7.54 8.25
C SER A 145 -0.21 -7.80 8.69
N THR A 146 -0.02 -8.87 9.45
CA THR A 146 1.29 -9.31 9.94
C THR A 146 1.50 -10.80 9.68
N ALA A 147 2.76 -11.20 9.48
CA ALA A 147 3.14 -12.60 9.53
C ALA A 147 4.16 -12.81 10.65
N SER A 148 3.95 -13.87 11.43
CA SER A 148 4.80 -14.27 12.55
C SER A 148 5.45 -15.61 12.28
N ILE A 149 6.73 -15.75 12.66
CA ILE A 149 7.51 -16.98 12.66
C ILE A 149 7.89 -17.26 14.11
N GLU A 150 7.59 -18.46 14.61
CA GLU A 150 7.89 -18.86 16.00
C GLU A 150 7.34 -17.85 17.04
N GLY A 151 6.19 -17.25 16.75
CA GLY A 151 5.51 -16.28 17.63
C GLY A 151 6.03 -14.85 17.53
N ALA A 152 7.08 -14.56 16.77
CA ALA A 152 7.59 -13.21 16.53
C ALA A 152 7.08 -12.65 15.21
N GLU A 153 6.51 -11.42 15.23
CA GLU A 153 6.13 -10.71 14.00
C GLU A 153 7.38 -10.39 13.17
N THR A 154 7.37 -10.74 11.88
CA THR A 154 8.53 -10.58 10.99
C THR A 154 8.22 -9.81 9.71
N VAL A 155 6.94 -9.70 9.35
CA VAL A 155 6.46 -9.00 8.15
C VAL A 155 5.22 -8.21 8.50
N PHE A 156 5.11 -6.99 7.96
CA PHE A 156 3.94 -6.13 8.04
C PHE A 156 3.54 -5.62 6.66
N HIS A 157 2.25 -5.62 6.37
CA HIS A 157 1.66 -4.92 5.24
C HIS A 157 0.61 -3.93 5.70
N SER A 158 0.45 -2.82 4.98
CA SER A 158 -0.68 -1.91 5.13
C SER A 158 -1.37 -1.68 3.81
N TYR A 159 -2.69 -1.59 3.84
CA TYR A 159 -3.55 -1.45 2.69
C TYR A 159 -4.55 -0.31 2.87
N VAL A 160 -4.91 0.32 1.75
CA VAL A 160 -6.15 1.06 1.64
C VAL A 160 -7.14 0.19 0.86
N ALA A 161 -8.35 0.02 1.41
CA ALA A 161 -9.41 -0.77 0.80
C ALA A 161 -10.72 0.01 0.80
N SER A 162 -11.42 0.03 -0.34
CA SER A 162 -12.73 0.67 -0.44
C SER A 162 -13.52 0.10 -1.63
N GLY A 163 -14.74 -0.33 -1.36
CA GLY A 163 -15.60 -0.95 -2.37
C GLY A 163 -14.94 -2.21 -2.93
N LYS A 164 -14.75 -2.22 -4.24
CA LYS A 164 -14.19 -3.35 -4.99
C LYS A 164 -12.66 -3.33 -5.14
N ASN A 165 -11.99 -2.34 -4.57
CA ASN A 165 -10.56 -2.12 -4.78
C ASN A 165 -9.80 -2.18 -3.46
N THR A 166 -8.64 -2.81 -3.49
CA THR A 166 -7.65 -2.79 -2.42
C THR A 166 -6.27 -2.51 -2.99
N ARG A 167 -5.45 -1.78 -2.26
CA ARG A 167 -4.10 -1.43 -2.68
C ARG A 167 -3.11 -1.50 -1.54
N LEU A 168 -1.99 -2.19 -1.77
CA LEU A 168 -0.83 -2.20 -0.89
C LEU A 168 -0.19 -0.81 -0.83
N LEU A 169 -0.09 -0.27 0.39
CA LEU A 169 0.58 1.01 0.65
C LEU A 169 2.02 0.80 1.08
N HIS A 170 2.23 -0.04 2.09
CA HIS A 170 3.54 -0.32 2.66
C HIS A 170 3.72 -1.81 2.92
N SER A 171 4.95 -2.28 2.73
CA SER A 171 5.41 -3.61 3.15
C SER A 171 6.78 -3.45 3.78
N CYS A 172 6.98 -3.98 4.98
CA CYS A 172 8.25 -3.99 5.68
C CYS A 172 8.50 -5.32 6.40
N SER A 173 9.78 -5.65 6.59
CA SER A 173 10.19 -6.89 7.24
C SER A 173 11.62 -6.79 7.77
N GLU A 174 11.98 -7.66 8.70
CA GLU A 174 13.35 -7.80 9.24
C GLU A 174 14.32 -8.59 8.34
N PHE A 175 13.99 -8.73 7.07
CA PHE A 175 14.73 -9.54 6.11
C PHE A 175 16.24 -9.24 6.08
N ARG A 176 16.66 -7.97 6.27
CA ARG A 176 18.05 -7.55 6.09
C ARG A 176 18.96 -7.89 7.26
N VAL A 177 18.44 -7.90 8.48
CA VAL A 177 19.20 -8.16 9.71
C VAL A 177 19.28 -9.64 10.07
N ALA A 178 18.44 -10.47 9.45
CA ALA A 178 18.37 -11.90 9.69
C ALA A 178 19.56 -12.66 9.07
N ASP A 179 19.90 -13.80 9.61
CA ASP A 179 20.78 -14.77 8.98
C ASP A 179 20.15 -15.39 7.71
N ASN A 180 20.90 -16.19 6.96
CA ASN A 180 20.42 -16.76 5.70
C ASN A 180 19.22 -17.69 5.87
N ALA A 181 19.13 -18.44 6.96
CA ALA A 181 18.01 -19.36 7.20
C ALA A 181 16.74 -18.56 7.51
N MET A 182 16.85 -17.60 8.41
CA MET A 182 15.76 -16.70 8.78
C MET A 182 15.32 -15.79 7.60
N ARG A 183 16.27 -15.27 6.81
CA ARG A 183 15.94 -14.54 5.57
C ARG A 183 15.03 -15.34 4.64
N ASN A 184 15.36 -16.59 4.41
CA ASN A 184 14.54 -17.45 3.56
C ASN A 184 13.17 -17.70 4.19
N ALA A 185 13.08 -17.87 5.50
CA ALA A 185 11.81 -18.02 6.21
C ALA A 185 10.96 -16.74 6.12
N ILE A 186 11.53 -15.56 6.37
CA ILE A 186 10.86 -14.26 6.23
C ILE A 186 10.40 -14.03 4.79
N GLY A 187 11.22 -14.39 3.78
CA GLY A 187 10.83 -14.31 2.38
C GLY A 187 9.61 -15.18 2.04
N ARG A 188 9.52 -16.38 2.62
CA ARG A 188 8.33 -17.24 2.49
C ARG A 188 7.13 -16.68 3.25
N ALA A 189 7.34 -16.20 4.47
CA ALA A 189 6.30 -15.58 5.29
C ALA A 189 5.67 -14.36 4.59
N ASN A 190 6.47 -13.54 3.91
CA ASN A 190 5.99 -12.41 3.11
C ASN A 190 5.10 -12.88 1.95
N LYS A 191 5.48 -13.94 1.23
CA LYS A 191 4.68 -14.51 0.14
C LYS A 191 3.38 -15.13 0.65
N PHE A 192 3.45 -15.84 1.77
CA PHE A 192 2.29 -16.40 2.46
C PHE A 192 1.33 -15.28 2.91
N LEU A 193 1.85 -14.19 3.50
CA LEU A 193 1.04 -13.08 3.94
C LEU A 193 0.29 -12.42 2.79
N HIS A 194 0.92 -12.22 1.63
CA HIS A 194 0.21 -11.71 0.44
C HIS A 194 -0.92 -12.64 -0.02
N PHE A 195 -0.74 -13.95 0.08
CA PHE A 195 -1.80 -14.90 -0.24
C PHE A 195 -2.98 -14.79 0.75
N GLU A 196 -2.69 -14.71 2.05
CA GLU A 196 -3.70 -14.50 3.10
C GLU A 196 -4.42 -13.15 2.94
N ASP A 197 -3.69 -12.09 2.57
CA ASP A 197 -4.27 -10.78 2.29
C ASP A 197 -5.24 -10.84 1.10
N MET A 198 -4.88 -11.54 0.01
CA MET A 198 -5.78 -11.73 -1.14
C MET A 198 -7.05 -12.47 -0.74
N ARG A 199 -6.94 -13.52 0.08
CA ARG A 199 -8.09 -14.27 0.61
C ARG A 199 -9.01 -13.35 1.43
N TYR A 200 -8.43 -12.62 2.36
CA TYR A 200 -9.15 -11.70 3.22
C TYR A 200 -9.92 -10.63 2.42
N PHE A 201 -9.26 -9.98 1.46
CA PHE A 201 -9.91 -8.95 0.66
C PHE A 201 -10.97 -9.52 -0.29
N ARG A 202 -10.74 -10.67 -0.89
CA ARG A 202 -11.75 -11.39 -1.68
C ARG A 202 -12.99 -11.70 -0.82
N ASP A 203 -12.80 -12.18 0.40
CA ASP A 203 -13.89 -12.53 1.31
C ASP A 203 -14.68 -11.28 1.78
N LEU A 204 -14.02 -10.12 1.81
CA LEU A 204 -14.67 -8.81 1.98
C LEU A 204 -15.37 -8.29 0.70
N GLY A 205 -15.27 -9.02 -0.41
CA GLY A 205 -15.91 -8.69 -1.68
C GLY A 205 -15.13 -7.74 -2.57
N ALA A 206 -13.81 -7.61 -2.37
CA ALA A 206 -12.95 -6.90 -3.31
C ALA A 206 -12.78 -7.70 -4.61
N ASP A 207 -12.71 -6.98 -5.73
CA ASP A 207 -12.47 -7.57 -7.04
C ASP A 207 -10.99 -7.47 -7.42
N ILE A 208 -10.32 -6.39 -7.00
CA ILE A 208 -8.96 -6.06 -7.41
C ILE A 208 -8.02 -5.99 -6.19
N TYR A 209 -6.90 -6.70 -6.31
CA TYR A 209 -5.74 -6.58 -5.43
C TYR A 209 -4.62 -5.85 -6.18
N ASP A 210 -4.35 -4.60 -5.81
CA ASP A 210 -3.31 -3.75 -6.38
C ASP A 210 -2.04 -3.87 -5.53
N TRP A 211 -0.96 -4.34 -6.12
CA TRP A 211 0.36 -4.57 -5.50
C TRP A 211 1.12 -3.28 -5.12
N GLY A 212 0.53 -2.12 -5.36
CA GLY A 212 1.23 -0.84 -5.20
C GLY A 212 2.21 -0.53 -6.33
N GLY A 213 2.70 0.70 -6.34
CA GLY A 213 3.52 1.22 -7.42
C GLY A 213 4.77 0.40 -7.73
N LEU A 214 5.14 0.37 -9.00
CA LEU A 214 6.45 -0.09 -9.48
C LEU A 214 7.39 1.11 -9.58
N SER A 215 8.67 0.90 -9.33
CA SER A 215 9.71 1.93 -9.52
C SER A 215 10.00 2.17 -11.00
N SER A 216 9.96 1.11 -11.81
CA SER A 216 10.13 1.15 -13.25
C SER A 216 9.37 -0.01 -13.90
N ALA A 217 8.72 0.28 -15.02
CA ALA A 217 8.12 -0.76 -15.87
C ALA A 217 9.16 -1.42 -16.81
N GLU A 218 10.17 -0.67 -17.22
CA GLU A 218 11.18 -1.09 -18.19
C GLU A 218 12.35 -1.80 -17.50
N GLU A 219 12.81 -1.26 -16.36
CA GLU A 219 13.94 -1.78 -15.58
C GLU A 219 13.49 -2.12 -14.14
N PRO A 220 12.71 -3.19 -13.95
CA PRO A 220 12.19 -3.55 -12.65
C PRO A 220 13.30 -3.93 -11.66
N ASN A 221 13.30 -3.29 -10.50
CA ASN A 221 14.19 -3.63 -9.38
C ASN A 221 13.76 -4.92 -8.66
N GLY A 222 14.44 -5.27 -7.56
CA GLY A 222 14.14 -6.49 -6.81
C GLY A 222 12.72 -6.52 -6.23
N ILE A 223 12.18 -5.37 -5.80
CA ILE A 223 10.81 -5.24 -5.26
C ILE A 223 9.80 -5.36 -6.40
N ASP A 224 10.06 -4.71 -7.53
CA ASP A 224 9.19 -4.79 -8.70
C ASP A 224 9.13 -6.24 -9.23
N LYS A 225 10.30 -6.92 -9.32
CA LYS A 225 10.39 -8.33 -9.71
C LYS A 225 9.63 -9.25 -8.73
N PHE A 226 9.66 -8.94 -7.44
CA PHE A 226 8.88 -9.67 -6.44
C PHE A 226 7.38 -9.56 -6.73
N LYS A 227 6.85 -8.36 -6.96
CA LYS A 227 5.44 -8.12 -7.28
C LYS A 227 5.02 -8.80 -8.59
N LEU A 228 5.82 -8.62 -9.64
CA LEU A 228 5.60 -9.27 -10.94
C LEU A 228 5.65 -10.80 -10.84
N GLY A 229 6.43 -11.33 -9.89
CA GLY A 229 6.57 -12.77 -9.64
C GLY A 229 5.28 -13.48 -9.17
N PHE A 230 4.27 -12.73 -8.72
CA PHE A 230 2.96 -13.28 -8.39
C PHE A 230 2.03 -13.42 -9.61
N GLY A 231 2.45 -12.91 -10.76
CA GLY A 231 1.58 -12.77 -11.91
C GLY A 231 0.68 -11.52 -11.78
N GLY A 232 -0.37 -11.48 -12.54
CA GLY A 232 -1.25 -10.32 -12.61
C GLY A 232 -0.98 -9.48 -13.85
N GLU A 233 -1.72 -8.41 -14.01
CA GLU A 233 -1.64 -7.49 -15.15
C GLU A 233 -0.91 -6.21 -14.74
N MET A 234 0.06 -5.79 -15.54
CA MET A 234 0.71 -4.51 -15.35
C MET A 234 -0.13 -3.42 -16.03
N ILE A 235 -0.57 -2.45 -15.25
CA ILE A 235 -1.31 -1.29 -15.71
C ILE A 235 -0.59 0.00 -15.31
N PHE A 236 -1.08 1.13 -15.80
CA PHE A 236 -0.67 2.44 -15.30
C PHE A 236 -1.89 3.30 -14.99
N TYR A 237 -1.67 4.27 -14.13
CA TYR A 237 -2.60 5.34 -13.77
C TYR A 237 -1.79 6.61 -13.47
N TYR A 238 -2.48 7.67 -13.10
CA TYR A 238 -1.86 8.92 -12.69
C TYR A 238 -2.15 9.21 -11.21
N ASN A 239 -1.11 9.56 -10.47
CA ASN A 239 -1.26 10.22 -9.19
C ASN A 239 -1.31 11.73 -9.44
N VAL A 240 -2.41 12.35 -9.04
CA VAL A 240 -2.66 13.77 -9.30
C VAL A 240 -2.58 14.56 -8.01
N ILE A 241 -1.80 15.61 -8.00
CA ILE A 241 -1.65 16.53 -6.87
C ILE A 241 -2.17 17.91 -7.29
N PHE A 242 -3.21 18.37 -6.64
CA PHE A 242 -3.77 19.70 -6.83
C PHE A 242 -3.52 20.57 -5.60
N THR A 243 -2.65 21.59 -5.73
CA THR A 243 -2.36 22.54 -4.67
C THR A 243 -3.38 23.68 -4.68
N ARG A 244 -4.31 23.66 -3.73
CA ARG A 244 -5.43 24.60 -3.63
C ARG A 244 -5.04 25.91 -3.00
N SER A 245 -4.44 25.88 -1.80
CA SER A 245 -4.21 27.10 -1.03
C SER A 245 -3.05 27.94 -1.59
N LEU A 246 -3.24 29.25 -1.58
CA LEU A 246 -2.19 30.20 -1.99
C LEU A 246 -0.96 30.08 -1.09
N LYS A 247 -1.18 29.91 0.22
CA LYS A 247 -0.13 29.74 1.22
C LYS A 247 0.78 28.55 0.90
N LYS A 248 0.20 27.39 0.57
CA LYS A 248 0.96 26.21 0.17
C LYS A 248 1.72 26.43 -1.14
N ARG A 249 1.10 27.08 -2.14
CA ARG A 249 1.75 27.39 -3.42
C ARG A 249 2.97 28.32 -3.26
N ILE A 250 2.89 29.31 -2.37
CA ILE A 250 4.03 30.21 -2.07
C ILE A 250 5.14 29.39 -1.40
N PHE A 251 4.80 28.59 -0.40
CA PHE A 251 5.76 27.74 0.32
C PHE A 251 6.51 26.78 -0.63
N ASP A 252 5.80 26.13 -1.56
CA ASP A 252 6.40 25.22 -2.53
C ASP A 252 7.35 25.90 -3.53
N LYS A 253 7.13 27.20 -3.81
CA LYS A 253 8.04 28.00 -4.64
C LYS A 253 9.33 28.39 -3.93
N ILE A 254 9.28 28.59 -2.61
CA ILE A 254 10.46 28.98 -1.81
C ILE A 254 11.39 27.78 -1.57
N LYS A 255 10.84 26.56 -1.58
CA LYS A 255 11.62 25.31 -1.38
C LYS A 255 12.24 24.72 -2.65
N LYS A 256 11.93 25.24 -3.82
CA LYS A 256 12.59 24.92 -5.10
C LYS A 256 13.78 25.81 -5.33
#